data_9702f863b3c4ec862051a7ae4cd683be
#
_entry.id   9702f863b3c4ec862051a7ae4cd683be
#
_cell.length_a   1.000
_cell.length_b   1.000
_cell.length_c   1.000
_cell.angle_alpha   90.00
_cell.angle_beta   90.00
_cell.angle_gamma   90.00
#
_symmetry.space_group_name_H-M   'P 1'
#
loop_
_entity.id
_entity.type
_entity.pdbx_description
1 polymer ?
#
loop_
_entity_poly.entity_id
_entity_poly.type
_entity_poly.pdbx_seq_one_letter_code
_entity_poly.pdbx_strand_id
1 'polypeptide(L)'
;MTASTMGCCAYLASLRYWVGLVAAVILAGFTMSISADAPEASDADVSLPLIPELPRSMAWSAYNLGTTGYNQAVGIAKMMKDRHRVTLRIIPGKNDVSRLLPLRVNRVQFSANGVATYFAQEGVFQFASKRWGPMPVRVVMMSVGLSNQAIAVADDGPVQTINDLKGRRVPWVFGAPALNISTEAIMACGGLTWADVERVEFPGYSAMWNAMIDGQIDTAYATTVSGPTRRLEASPQGIRWLTMPHEDKACWERAHAVAPYLEPHIATRGAAITESAPHEGGTYPYPVLTTLKDQDSALVYAITAAIHQGYDDYKEADPGSVGWALDRQRFQWVVPFHPGAIEYFKAVGAWSALADAHQVALVERQEALAEAWRLFAQRRDFDEMDKPAFEDAWMRHRSEYLEGRGLNPVWRQ
;
A
#
# COMPACT_ATOMS: atom_id res chain seq x y z
N MET A 1 56.18 28.91 28.85
CA MET A 1 57.22 27.90 29.07
C MET A 1 56.89 26.72 28.18
N THR A 2 57.66 26.65 27.17
CA THR A 2 58.34 25.56 26.47
C THR A 2 57.41 24.51 25.84
N ALA A 3 57.16 24.50 24.53
CA ALA A 3 58.04 24.14 23.40
C ALA A 3 58.38 22.65 23.41
N SER A 4 58.03 21.86 22.38
CA SER A 4 58.94 21.49 21.29
C SER A 4 58.31 20.33 20.50
N THR A 5 57.96 20.45 19.28
CA THR A 5 58.63 20.21 17.98
C THR A 5 58.78 18.75 17.50
N MET A 6 58.28 18.59 16.30
CA MET A 6 58.95 17.99 15.09
C MET A 6 59.06 16.46 14.93
N GLY A 7 58.65 16.05 13.75
CA GLY A 7 59.11 14.82 13.14
C GLY A 7 58.46 14.52 11.79
N CYS A 8 58.89 15.28 10.76
CA CYS A 8 58.67 15.04 9.34
C CYS A 8 59.54 13.88 8.88
N CYS A 9 59.12 12.99 7.96
CA CYS A 9 59.93 12.50 6.85
C CYS A 9 59.12 11.78 5.79
N ALA A 10 59.19 12.35 4.61
CA ALA A 10 58.80 11.84 3.33
C ALA A 10 59.76 10.73 2.84
N TYR A 11 59.29 9.85 1.98
CA TYR A 11 60.11 9.18 0.99
C TYR A 11 59.39 9.12 -0.35
N LEU A 12 60.06 9.75 -1.32
CA LEU A 12 59.79 9.84 -2.75
C LEU A 12 60.47 8.69 -3.51
N ALA A 13 59.82 8.25 -4.56
CA ALA A 13 60.34 7.89 -5.89
C ALA A 13 61.28 6.70 -6.10
N SER A 14 60.92 5.83 -7.01
CA SER A 14 61.79 5.52 -8.18
C SER A 14 61.00 4.87 -9.32
N LEU A 15 60.97 5.61 -10.41
CA LEU A 15 60.76 5.20 -11.80
C LEU A 15 61.92 4.31 -12.26
N ARG A 16 61.68 3.23 -13.02
CA ARG A 16 62.60 2.79 -14.05
C ARG A 16 61.93 1.97 -15.15
N TYR A 17 62.06 2.53 -16.35
CA TYR A 17 61.85 2.00 -17.70
C TYR A 17 62.53 0.67 -17.94
N TRP A 18 61.91 -0.20 -18.74
CA TRP A 18 62.63 -1.04 -19.71
C TRP A 18 61.88 -1.06 -21.04
N VAL A 19 62.62 -0.60 -22.08
CA VAL A 19 62.23 -0.63 -23.49
C VAL A 19 63.01 -1.80 -24.14
N GLY A 20 62.36 -2.48 -25.09
CA GLY A 20 63.03 -3.20 -26.19
C GLY A 20 62.63 -4.68 -26.29
N LEU A 21 62.01 -5.18 -27.28
CA LEU A 21 62.55 -5.59 -28.58
C LEU A 21 61.42 -6.14 -29.47
N VAL A 22 61.41 -5.64 -30.71
CA VAL A 22 60.60 -6.10 -31.84
C VAL A 22 61.13 -7.45 -32.33
N ALA A 23 60.28 -8.42 -32.53
CA ALA A 23 60.54 -9.53 -33.43
C ALA A 23 59.25 -9.81 -34.27
N ALA A 24 59.33 -9.43 -35.52
CA ALA A 24 58.33 -9.78 -36.55
C ALA A 24 58.45 -11.26 -36.91
N VAL A 25 57.40 -12.01 -36.83
CA VAL A 25 57.23 -13.29 -37.50
C VAL A 25 55.96 -13.21 -38.36
N ILE A 26 56.20 -13.16 -39.66
CA ILE A 26 55.17 -13.34 -40.69
C ILE A 26 54.81 -14.84 -40.73
N LEU A 27 53.61 -15.21 -40.51
CA LEU A 27 53.10 -16.51 -40.94
C LEU A 27 51.64 -16.37 -41.43
N ALA A 28 51.51 -16.96 -42.60
CA ALA A 28 50.41 -16.97 -43.54
C ALA A 28 49.03 -17.28 -42.96
N GLY A 29 48.07 -16.68 -43.62
CA GLY A 29 46.62 -16.75 -43.35
C GLY A 29 46.03 -18.13 -43.31
N PHE A 30 45.13 -18.25 -42.35
CA PHE A 30 43.95 -19.11 -42.47
C PHE A 30 42.80 -18.33 -41.85
N THR A 31 42.02 -17.66 -42.68
CA THR A 31 40.75 -17.07 -42.28
C THR A 31 39.73 -18.20 -42.11
N MET A 32 39.66 -18.72 -40.93
CA MET A 32 38.49 -19.50 -40.51
C MET A 32 37.41 -18.49 -40.04
N SER A 33 36.46 -18.22 -40.92
CA SER A 33 35.22 -17.53 -40.55
C SER A 33 34.46 -18.43 -39.60
N ILE A 34 34.61 -18.24 -38.30
CA ILE A 34 33.69 -18.77 -37.29
C ILE A 34 32.45 -17.85 -37.35
N SER A 35 31.44 -18.22 -38.08
CA SER A 35 30.07 -17.73 -37.87
C SER A 35 29.66 -18.18 -36.48
N ALA A 36 29.80 -17.29 -35.49
CA ALA A 36 29.12 -17.43 -34.22
C ALA A 36 27.68 -17.10 -34.50
N ASP A 37 26.90 -18.12 -34.88
CA ASP A 37 25.46 -18.09 -34.66
C ASP A 37 25.27 -17.99 -33.14
N ALA A 38 25.10 -16.75 -32.67
CA ALA A 38 24.42 -16.54 -31.38
C ALA A 38 23.04 -17.20 -31.49
N PRO A 39 22.66 -18.09 -30.58
CA PRO A 39 21.29 -18.56 -30.57
C PRO A 39 20.42 -17.32 -30.43
N GLU A 40 19.64 -16.99 -31.46
CA GLU A 40 18.46 -16.15 -31.33
C GLU A 40 17.70 -16.71 -30.13
N ALA A 41 17.57 -15.93 -29.06
CA ALA A 41 16.66 -16.21 -27.99
C ALA A 41 15.28 -16.31 -28.68
N SER A 42 14.81 -17.52 -28.90
CA SER A 42 13.45 -17.74 -29.33
C SER A 42 12.59 -17.02 -28.30
N ASP A 43 11.81 -16.02 -28.74
CA ASP A 43 10.62 -15.59 -28.01
C ASP A 43 9.76 -16.85 -27.85
N ALA A 44 10.02 -17.58 -26.80
CA ALA A 44 9.13 -18.63 -26.36
C ALA A 44 7.83 -17.89 -26.05
N ASP A 45 6.84 -18.05 -26.89
CA ASP A 45 5.47 -17.64 -26.66
C ASP A 45 5.05 -18.30 -25.33
N VAL A 46 5.31 -17.59 -24.21
CA VAL A 46 4.95 -18.05 -22.87
C VAL A 46 3.44 -17.92 -22.80
N SER A 47 2.75 -18.98 -23.26
CA SER A 47 1.30 -19.02 -23.16
C SER A 47 0.89 -18.82 -21.71
N LEU A 48 0.06 -17.80 -21.47
CA LEU A 48 -0.46 -17.52 -20.13
C LEU A 48 -1.24 -18.75 -19.61
N PRO A 49 -1.18 -19.02 -18.29
CA PRO A 49 -1.91 -20.13 -17.70
C PRO A 49 -3.42 -20.03 -17.97
N LEU A 50 -4.07 -21.19 -18.16
CA LEU A 50 -5.51 -21.24 -18.34
C LEU A 50 -6.23 -20.70 -17.10
N ILE A 51 -7.29 -19.92 -17.32
CA ILE A 51 -8.18 -19.45 -16.26
C ILE A 51 -9.19 -20.56 -15.95
N PRO A 52 -9.24 -21.09 -14.72
CA PRO A 52 -10.29 -22.03 -14.30
C PRO A 52 -11.69 -21.43 -14.44
N GLU A 53 -12.70 -22.28 -14.40
CA GLU A 53 -14.10 -21.84 -14.51
C GLU A 53 -14.45 -20.84 -13.39
N LEU A 54 -14.99 -19.69 -13.79
CA LEU A 54 -15.44 -18.64 -12.89
C LEU A 54 -16.94 -18.78 -12.62
N PRO A 55 -17.42 -18.46 -11.39
CA PRO A 55 -18.85 -18.47 -11.11
C PRO A 55 -19.56 -17.38 -11.93
N ARG A 56 -20.80 -17.64 -12.35
CA ARG A 56 -21.60 -16.70 -13.15
C ARG A 56 -21.85 -15.36 -12.48
N SER A 57 -21.82 -15.33 -11.15
CA SER A 57 -22.02 -14.11 -10.37
C SER A 57 -21.20 -14.10 -9.08
N MET A 58 -20.70 -12.92 -8.71
CA MET A 58 -19.98 -12.67 -7.46
C MET A 58 -20.32 -11.29 -6.91
N ALA A 59 -19.93 -11.03 -5.65
CA ALA A 59 -20.03 -9.71 -5.04
C ALA A 59 -18.72 -9.30 -4.38
N TRP A 60 -18.33 -8.06 -4.59
CA TRP A 60 -17.22 -7.40 -3.90
C TRP A 60 -17.72 -6.19 -3.14
N SER A 61 -17.21 -5.96 -1.94
CA SER A 61 -17.31 -4.64 -1.31
C SER A 61 -16.15 -3.76 -1.79
N ALA A 62 -16.42 -2.47 -1.97
CA ALA A 62 -15.43 -1.50 -2.43
C ALA A 62 -15.65 -0.14 -1.75
N TYR A 63 -14.96 0.86 -2.22
CA TYR A 63 -14.98 2.22 -1.68
C TYR A 63 -16.29 2.99 -1.99
N ASN A 64 -16.38 4.24 -1.51
CA ASN A 64 -17.48 5.14 -1.83
C ASN A 64 -17.63 5.34 -3.33
N LEU A 65 -18.87 5.57 -3.77
CA LEU A 65 -19.18 5.96 -5.14
C LEU A 65 -18.33 7.17 -5.59
N GLY A 66 -17.78 7.10 -6.80
CA GLY A 66 -17.00 8.17 -7.42
C GLY A 66 -15.58 8.32 -6.87
N THR A 67 -15.12 7.44 -5.99
CA THR A 67 -13.71 7.38 -5.60
C THR A 67 -12.93 6.48 -6.56
N THR A 68 -11.62 6.72 -6.69
CA THR A 68 -10.77 5.91 -7.55
C THR A 68 -10.84 4.41 -7.22
N GLY A 69 -10.85 4.03 -5.93
CA GLY A 69 -10.94 2.61 -5.55
C GLY A 69 -12.28 1.95 -5.92
N TYR A 70 -13.38 2.72 -5.97
CA TYR A 70 -14.66 2.24 -6.48
C TYR A 70 -14.65 2.10 -8.00
N ASN A 71 -14.14 3.14 -8.71
CA ASN A 71 -14.10 3.16 -10.16
C ASN A 71 -13.23 2.03 -10.73
N GLN A 72 -12.08 1.76 -10.11
CA GLN A 72 -11.22 0.64 -10.46
C GLN A 72 -11.95 -0.71 -10.34
N ALA A 73 -12.68 -0.92 -9.23
CA ALA A 73 -13.48 -2.13 -9.06
C ALA A 73 -14.59 -2.27 -10.12
N VAL A 74 -15.22 -1.14 -10.53
CA VAL A 74 -16.21 -1.11 -11.62
C VAL A 74 -15.55 -1.42 -12.98
N GLY A 75 -14.36 -0.89 -13.23
CA GLY A 75 -13.58 -1.23 -14.45
C GLY A 75 -13.28 -2.72 -14.55
N ILE A 76 -12.82 -3.33 -13.45
CA ILE A 76 -12.61 -4.79 -13.36
C ILE A 76 -13.94 -5.53 -13.54
N ALA A 77 -15.04 -5.08 -12.92
CA ALA A 77 -16.34 -5.70 -13.07
C ALA A 77 -16.85 -5.69 -14.52
N LYS A 78 -16.59 -4.59 -15.25
CA LYS A 78 -16.90 -4.51 -16.68
C LYS A 78 -16.08 -5.53 -17.47
N MET A 79 -14.77 -5.59 -17.28
CA MET A 79 -13.89 -6.58 -17.92
C MET A 79 -14.35 -8.02 -17.65
N MET A 80 -14.66 -8.35 -16.38
CA MET A 80 -15.17 -9.66 -15.98
C MET A 80 -16.46 -10.03 -16.73
N LYS A 81 -17.36 -9.07 -16.93
CA LYS A 81 -18.60 -9.28 -17.67
C LYS A 81 -18.34 -9.50 -19.16
N ASP A 82 -17.52 -8.64 -19.76
CA ASP A 82 -17.31 -8.62 -21.22
C ASP A 82 -16.47 -9.84 -21.65
N ARG A 83 -15.40 -10.16 -20.93
CA ARG A 83 -14.47 -11.24 -21.28
C ARG A 83 -14.89 -12.62 -20.78
N HIS A 84 -15.43 -12.68 -19.55
CA HIS A 84 -15.72 -13.94 -18.86
C HIS A 84 -17.21 -14.20 -18.64
N ARG A 85 -18.10 -13.27 -18.99
CA ARG A 85 -19.55 -13.34 -18.77
C ARG A 85 -19.95 -13.47 -17.28
N VAL A 86 -19.09 -13.00 -16.40
CA VAL A 86 -19.29 -12.98 -14.95
C VAL A 86 -19.95 -11.67 -14.53
N THR A 87 -21.07 -11.74 -13.82
CA THR A 87 -21.71 -10.59 -13.21
C THR A 87 -21.06 -10.31 -11.85
N LEU A 88 -20.19 -9.30 -11.78
CA LEU A 88 -19.56 -8.87 -10.55
C LEU A 88 -20.32 -7.66 -9.99
N ARG A 89 -21.01 -7.86 -8.85
CA ARG A 89 -21.71 -6.79 -8.15
C ARG A 89 -20.76 -6.06 -7.20
N ILE A 90 -20.56 -4.77 -7.41
CA ILE A 90 -19.76 -3.91 -6.53
C ILE A 90 -20.66 -3.25 -5.50
N ILE A 91 -20.37 -3.47 -4.21
CA ILE A 91 -21.10 -2.94 -3.06
C ILE A 91 -20.28 -1.79 -2.45
N PRO A 92 -20.75 -0.53 -2.53
CA PRO A 92 -20.01 0.60 -1.99
C PRO A 92 -20.04 0.61 -0.46
N GLY A 93 -18.90 0.94 0.16
CA GLY A 93 -18.75 1.11 1.60
C GLY A 93 -18.19 2.49 1.96
N LYS A 94 -18.79 3.16 2.94
CA LYS A 94 -18.48 4.55 3.32
C LYS A 94 -17.23 4.70 4.19
N ASN A 95 -16.73 3.61 4.78
CA ASN A 95 -15.55 3.56 5.65
C ASN A 95 -14.97 2.14 5.69
N ASP A 96 -13.84 1.96 6.38
CA ASP A 96 -13.11 0.69 6.46
C ASP A 96 -13.95 -0.44 7.04
N VAL A 97 -14.67 -0.17 8.12
CA VAL A 97 -15.56 -1.13 8.79
C VAL A 97 -16.68 -1.60 7.85
N SER A 98 -17.32 -0.66 7.14
CA SER A 98 -18.44 -1.00 6.23
C SER A 98 -17.99 -1.79 4.99
N ARG A 99 -16.71 -1.69 4.59
CA ARG A 99 -16.14 -2.51 3.51
C ARG A 99 -15.76 -3.91 3.96
N LEU A 100 -15.17 -4.05 5.14
CA LEU A 100 -14.69 -5.35 5.64
C LEU A 100 -15.80 -6.18 6.30
N LEU A 101 -16.85 -5.55 6.83
CA LEU A 101 -17.96 -6.30 7.47
C LEU A 101 -18.62 -7.30 6.53
N PRO A 102 -19.01 -6.98 5.28
CA PRO A 102 -19.58 -7.96 4.37
C PRO A 102 -18.66 -9.16 4.10
N LEU A 103 -17.34 -8.94 4.00
CA LEU A 103 -16.35 -10.01 3.87
C LEU A 103 -16.31 -10.89 5.12
N ARG A 104 -16.24 -10.28 6.31
CA ARG A 104 -16.21 -10.99 7.59
C ARG A 104 -17.40 -11.91 7.80
N VAL A 105 -18.58 -11.51 7.33
CA VAL A 105 -19.82 -12.29 7.49
C VAL A 105 -20.18 -13.08 6.24
N ASN A 106 -19.24 -13.32 5.34
CA ASN A 106 -19.38 -14.11 4.11
C ASN A 106 -20.52 -13.65 3.19
N ARG A 107 -20.81 -12.33 3.16
CA ARG A 107 -21.79 -11.73 2.23
C ARG A 107 -21.17 -11.35 0.89
N VAL A 108 -19.86 -11.23 0.85
CA VAL A 108 -19.07 -11.02 -0.36
C VAL A 108 -17.87 -11.97 -0.34
N GLN A 109 -17.38 -12.35 -1.50
CA GLN A 109 -16.20 -13.20 -1.65
C GLN A 109 -14.90 -12.40 -1.53
N PHE A 110 -14.93 -11.13 -1.94
CA PHE A 110 -13.76 -10.27 -1.96
C PHE A 110 -14.12 -8.86 -1.48
N SER A 111 -13.09 -8.12 -1.07
CA SER A 111 -13.21 -6.73 -0.63
C SER A 111 -12.03 -5.91 -1.15
N ALA A 112 -12.29 -4.81 -1.85
CA ALA A 112 -11.28 -3.86 -2.25
C ALA A 112 -11.04 -2.85 -1.12
N ASN A 113 -9.85 -2.91 -0.52
CA ASN A 113 -9.45 -2.06 0.60
C ASN A 113 -8.07 -1.43 0.33
N GLY A 114 -7.51 -0.77 1.30
CA GLY A 114 -6.12 -0.36 1.37
C GLY A 114 -5.51 -0.89 2.66
N VAL A 115 -4.79 -0.06 3.39
CA VAL A 115 -4.12 -0.42 4.64
C VAL A 115 -5.08 -0.89 5.75
N ALA A 116 -6.37 -0.59 5.66
CA ALA A 116 -7.39 -1.16 6.55
C ALA A 116 -7.38 -2.71 6.57
N THR A 117 -6.91 -3.36 5.50
CA THR A 117 -6.67 -4.81 5.46
C THR A 117 -5.67 -5.23 6.53
N TYR A 118 -4.58 -4.46 6.68
CA TYR A 118 -3.58 -4.70 7.71
C TYR A 118 -4.12 -4.44 9.12
N PHE A 119 -4.86 -3.36 9.32
CA PHE A 119 -5.49 -3.09 10.62
C PHE A 119 -6.47 -4.18 11.05
N ALA A 120 -7.23 -4.71 10.10
CA ALA A 120 -8.12 -5.82 10.36
C ALA A 120 -7.36 -7.12 10.69
N GLN A 121 -6.25 -7.41 9.98
CA GLN A 121 -5.35 -8.52 10.32
C GLN A 121 -4.85 -8.41 11.76
N GLU A 122 -4.36 -7.23 12.14
CA GLU A 122 -3.79 -6.99 13.45
C GLU A 122 -4.84 -6.90 14.58
N GLY A 123 -6.11 -6.70 14.25
CA GLY A 123 -7.18 -6.50 15.23
C GLY A 123 -7.01 -5.20 16.02
N VAL A 124 -6.58 -4.12 15.37
CA VAL A 124 -6.28 -2.83 16.01
C VAL A 124 -7.28 -1.74 15.62
N PHE A 125 -7.30 -0.62 16.33
CA PHE A 125 -8.22 0.50 16.12
C PHE A 125 -9.68 0.05 16.16
N GLN A 126 -10.47 0.34 15.14
CA GLN A 126 -11.88 -0.06 15.07
C GLN A 126 -12.09 -1.58 15.08
N PHE A 127 -11.04 -2.35 14.79
CA PHE A 127 -11.04 -3.81 14.83
C PHE A 127 -10.64 -4.37 16.21
N ALA A 128 -10.17 -3.54 17.15
CA ALA A 128 -9.90 -3.88 18.55
C ALA A 128 -11.21 -3.91 19.36
N SER A 129 -12.11 -4.83 19.05
CA SER A 129 -13.42 -4.91 19.72
C SER A 129 -13.97 -6.33 19.77
N LYS A 130 -14.89 -6.60 20.71
CA LYS A 130 -15.54 -7.92 20.87
C LYS A 130 -16.11 -8.49 19.58
N ARG A 131 -16.56 -7.61 18.67
CA ARG A 131 -17.13 -8.01 17.38
C ARG A 131 -16.12 -8.32 16.30
N TRP A 132 -14.89 -7.85 16.46
CA TRP A 132 -13.90 -7.94 15.42
C TRP A 132 -12.74 -8.88 15.78
N GLY A 133 -11.80 -8.46 16.56
CA GLY A 133 -10.52 -9.14 16.73
C GLY A 133 -9.72 -9.26 15.43
N PRO A 134 -8.58 -9.92 15.46
CA PRO A 134 -7.77 -10.20 14.28
C PRO A 134 -8.53 -10.97 13.22
N MET A 135 -8.45 -10.52 11.95
CA MET A 135 -9.07 -11.19 10.81
C MET A 135 -8.02 -11.95 9.99
N PRO A 136 -8.29 -13.20 9.58
CA PRO A 136 -7.38 -13.97 8.74
C PRO A 136 -7.51 -13.57 7.26
N VAL A 137 -7.28 -12.30 6.97
CA VAL A 137 -7.33 -11.76 5.61
C VAL A 137 -6.16 -12.24 4.75
N ARG A 138 -6.36 -12.30 3.44
CA ARG A 138 -5.35 -12.65 2.43
C ARG A 138 -5.44 -11.69 1.26
N VAL A 139 -4.30 -11.27 0.76
CA VAL A 139 -4.21 -10.48 -0.48
C VAL A 139 -4.42 -11.39 -1.69
N VAL A 140 -5.19 -10.91 -2.64
CA VAL A 140 -5.37 -11.52 -3.96
C VAL A 140 -4.48 -10.81 -4.97
N MET A 141 -4.64 -9.50 -5.07
CA MET A 141 -3.88 -8.61 -5.95
C MET A 141 -3.99 -7.19 -5.43
N MET A 142 -3.09 -6.29 -5.82
CA MET A 142 -3.10 -4.91 -5.36
C MET A 142 -2.79 -3.92 -6.48
N SER A 143 -3.23 -2.69 -6.30
CA SER A 143 -2.88 -1.58 -7.19
C SER A 143 -1.81 -0.70 -6.55
N VAL A 144 -0.70 -0.48 -7.27
CA VAL A 144 0.33 0.50 -6.91
C VAL A 144 0.43 1.51 -8.04
N GLY A 145 -0.40 2.56 -7.94
CA GLY A 145 -0.57 3.56 -8.99
C GLY A 145 0.56 4.59 -9.07
N LEU A 146 0.31 5.64 -9.84
CA LEU A 146 1.21 6.81 -10.00
C LEU A 146 0.71 8.00 -9.15
N SER A 147 0.02 7.72 -8.06
CA SER A 147 -0.64 8.68 -7.18
C SER A 147 -0.13 8.55 -5.76
N ASN A 148 -0.18 9.64 -5.00
CA ASN A 148 0.13 9.66 -3.58
C ASN A 148 -1.11 9.56 -2.70
N GLN A 149 -0.88 9.20 -1.46
CA GLN A 149 -1.80 9.32 -0.34
C GLN A 149 -1.41 10.60 0.42
N ALA A 150 -2.23 11.63 0.36
CA ALA A 150 -1.81 12.96 0.81
C ALA A 150 -2.94 13.79 1.44
N ILE A 151 -2.58 14.83 2.16
CA ILE A 151 -3.50 15.85 2.66
C ILE A 151 -3.64 16.96 1.61
N ALA A 152 -4.87 17.21 1.18
CA ALA A 152 -5.26 18.32 0.34
C ALA A 152 -5.64 19.54 1.20
N VAL A 153 -5.31 20.72 0.71
CA VAL A 153 -5.71 22.03 1.24
C VAL A 153 -6.19 22.93 0.08
N ALA A 154 -6.87 24.03 0.41
CA ALA A 154 -7.18 25.06 -0.58
C ALA A 154 -5.89 25.70 -1.11
N ASP A 155 -5.77 25.91 -2.42
CA ASP A 155 -4.55 26.46 -3.04
C ASP A 155 -4.33 27.93 -2.67
N ASP A 156 -5.42 28.70 -2.57
CA ASP A 156 -5.42 30.09 -2.15
C ASP A 156 -5.40 30.28 -0.62
N GLY A 157 -5.41 29.18 0.14
CA GLY A 157 -5.51 29.16 1.60
C GLY A 157 -4.20 29.45 2.34
N PRO A 158 -4.29 29.67 3.66
CA PRO A 158 -3.13 29.97 4.50
C PRO A 158 -2.25 28.78 4.82
N VAL A 159 -2.66 27.55 4.49
CA VAL A 159 -1.90 26.32 4.77
C VAL A 159 -1.02 26.01 3.57
N GLN A 160 0.29 26.13 3.73
CA GLN A 160 1.29 25.91 2.69
C GLN A 160 2.15 24.67 2.97
N THR A 161 2.39 24.39 4.24
CA THR A 161 3.22 23.28 4.75
C THR A 161 2.47 22.47 5.79
N ILE A 162 3.01 21.30 6.16
CA ILE A 162 2.43 20.47 7.23
C ILE A 162 2.40 21.22 8.56
N ASN A 163 3.38 22.08 8.84
CA ASN A 163 3.46 22.81 10.10
C ASN A 163 2.35 23.88 10.24
N ASP A 164 1.81 24.38 9.13
CA ASP A 164 0.70 25.33 9.12
C ASP A 164 -0.64 24.68 9.53
N LEU A 165 -0.68 23.35 9.68
CA LEU A 165 -1.85 22.64 10.19
C LEU A 165 -2.12 22.93 11.69
N LYS A 166 -1.17 23.48 12.42
CA LYS A 166 -1.36 23.81 13.84
C LYS A 166 -2.56 24.75 14.04
N GLY A 167 -3.51 24.32 14.87
CA GLY A 167 -4.77 25.06 15.13
C GLY A 167 -5.78 25.04 13.98
N ARG A 168 -5.55 24.24 12.91
CA ARG A 168 -6.48 24.11 11.77
C ARG A 168 -7.52 23.02 12.01
N ARG A 169 -8.65 23.14 11.30
CA ARG A 169 -9.75 22.16 11.32
C ARG A 169 -9.37 20.95 10.47
N VAL A 170 -8.98 19.88 11.14
CA VAL A 170 -8.54 18.61 10.52
C VAL A 170 -9.60 17.54 10.72
N PRO A 171 -10.04 16.84 9.65
CA PRO A 171 -11.12 15.89 9.76
C PRO A 171 -10.69 14.57 10.44
N TRP A 172 -11.62 14.05 11.26
CA TRP A 172 -11.60 12.70 11.79
C TRP A 172 -12.82 11.95 11.27
N VAL A 173 -12.63 10.80 10.62
CA VAL A 173 -13.73 10.04 10.02
C VAL A 173 -14.02 8.77 10.84
N PHE A 174 -15.24 8.66 11.37
CA PHE A 174 -15.65 7.51 12.15
C PHE A 174 -15.58 6.21 11.35
N GLY A 175 -15.00 5.15 11.95
CA GLY A 175 -14.86 3.85 11.32
C GLY A 175 -13.89 3.79 10.13
N ALA A 176 -13.01 4.80 9.99
CA ALA A 176 -12.03 4.92 8.93
C ALA A 176 -10.59 5.08 9.47
N PRO A 177 -10.07 4.08 10.21
CA PRO A 177 -8.72 4.16 10.76
C PRO A 177 -7.65 4.42 9.67
N ALA A 178 -7.83 3.90 8.46
CA ALA A 178 -6.89 4.15 7.37
C ALA A 178 -6.75 5.65 7.04
N LEU A 179 -7.85 6.41 7.03
CA LEU A 179 -7.80 7.85 6.81
C LEU A 179 -7.14 8.57 7.99
N ASN A 180 -7.58 8.26 9.22
CA ASN A 180 -7.16 8.95 10.43
C ASN A 180 -5.68 8.72 10.73
N ILE A 181 -5.19 7.48 10.65
CA ILE A 181 -3.79 7.13 10.90
C ILE A 181 -2.86 7.68 9.80
N SER A 182 -3.30 7.66 8.54
CA SER A 182 -2.49 8.27 7.47
C SER A 182 -2.44 9.79 7.58
N THR A 183 -3.52 10.45 8.01
CA THR A 183 -3.52 11.89 8.34
C THR A 183 -2.55 12.16 9.49
N GLU A 184 -2.60 11.36 10.56
CA GLU A 184 -1.69 11.47 11.71
C GLU A 184 -0.22 11.30 11.29
N ALA A 185 0.08 10.33 10.44
CA ALA A 185 1.44 10.10 9.95
C ALA A 185 1.99 11.31 9.17
N ILE A 186 1.14 11.94 8.34
CA ILE A 186 1.54 13.16 7.62
C ILE A 186 1.73 14.33 8.62
N MET A 187 0.84 14.51 9.58
CA MET A 187 1.00 15.51 10.65
C MET A 187 2.28 15.27 11.45
N ALA A 188 2.58 14.02 11.81
CA ALA A 188 3.77 13.63 12.52
C ALA A 188 5.06 13.97 11.76
N CYS A 189 5.06 13.92 10.42
CA CYS A 189 6.17 14.43 9.61
C CYS A 189 6.53 15.87 9.99
N GLY A 190 5.55 16.75 10.19
CA GLY A 190 5.73 18.11 10.69
C GLY A 190 5.88 18.24 12.22
N GLY A 191 5.94 17.12 12.94
CA GLY A 191 6.03 17.11 14.42
C GLY A 191 4.71 17.44 15.11
N LEU A 192 3.56 17.33 14.43
CA LEU A 192 2.24 17.61 14.97
C LEU A 192 1.50 16.31 15.35
N THR A 193 0.60 16.47 16.32
CA THR A 193 -0.31 15.41 16.79
C THR A 193 -1.76 15.88 16.71
N TRP A 194 -2.71 15.01 17.01
CA TRP A 194 -4.13 15.40 17.11
C TRP A 194 -4.41 16.46 18.19
N ALA A 195 -3.53 16.64 19.17
CA ALA A 195 -3.65 17.68 20.19
C ALA A 195 -3.28 19.10 19.68
N ASP A 196 -2.58 19.18 18.55
CA ASP A 196 -2.13 20.44 17.95
C ASP A 196 -3.14 21.03 16.95
N VAL A 197 -4.23 20.32 16.63
CA VAL A 197 -5.22 20.68 15.61
C VAL A 197 -6.64 20.68 16.16
N GLU A 198 -7.55 21.38 15.50
CA GLU A 198 -8.99 21.27 15.77
C GLU A 198 -9.57 20.06 15.04
N ARG A 199 -9.88 18.98 15.78
CA ARG A 199 -10.44 17.76 15.20
C ARG A 199 -11.93 17.91 14.91
N VAL A 200 -12.34 17.80 13.64
CA VAL A 200 -13.74 17.85 13.20
C VAL A 200 -14.21 16.45 12.76
N GLU A 201 -15.28 15.96 13.37
CA GLU A 201 -15.73 14.59 13.20
C GLU A 201 -16.75 14.40 12.07
N PHE A 202 -16.57 13.36 11.25
CA PHE A 202 -17.43 13.04 10.11
C PHE A 202 -17.91 11.59 10.09
N PRO A 203 -19.15 11.33 9.65
CA PRO A 203 -19.70 9.97 9.56
C PRO A 203 -19.14 9.15 8.38
N GLY A 204 -18.35 9.75 7.48
CA GLY A 204 -17.78 9.09 6.31
C GLY A 204 -17.03 10.01 5.37
N TYR A 205 -16.32 9.40 4.43
CA TYR A 205 -15.42 10.05 3.47
C TYR A 205 -16.11 11.15 2.64
N SER A 206 -17.32 10.88 2.10
CA SER A 206 -18.02 11.87 1.27
C SER A 206 -18.44 13.10 2.06
N ALA A 207 -18.86 12.93 3.33
CA ALA A 207 -19.23 14.05 4.20
C ALA A 207 -18.02 14.95 4.49
N MET A 208 -16.86 14.36 4.78
CA MET A 208 -15.59 15.08 4.93
C MET A 208 -15.25 15.91 3.68
N TRP A 209 -15.32 15.30 2.49
CA TRP A 209 -14.98 16.02 1.25
C TRP A 209 -15.98 17.12 0.88
N ASN A 210 -17.27 16.94 1.16
CA ASN A 210 -18.24 18.00 0.99
C ASN A 210 -17.91 19.19 1.91
N ALA A 211 -17.61 18.92 3.19
CA ALA A 211 -17.21 19.95 4.15
C ALA A 211 -15.91 20.68 3.73
N MET A 212 -14.96 19.98 3.09
CA MET A 212 -13.75 20.61 2.53
C MET A 212 -14.09 21.56 1.38
N ILE A 213 -14.92 21.11 0.43
CA ILE A 213 -15.33 21.92 -0.73
C ILE A 213 -16.17 23.14 -0.28
N ASP A 214 -16.97 22.99 0.77
CA ASP A 214 -17.80 24.03 1.36
C ASP A 214 -17.03 24.97 2.33
N GLY A 215 -15.70 24.76 2.51
CA GLY A 215 -14.84 25.57 3.39
C GLY A 215 -15.10 25.39 4.89
N GLN A 216 -15.77 24.31 5.29
CA GLN A 216 -16.08 24.02 6.69
C GLN A 216 -14.89 23.42 7.45
N ILE A 217 -13.92 22.84 6.74
CA ILE A 217 -12.63 22.33 7.24
C ILE A 217 -11.49 22.81 6.36
N ASP A 218 -10.28 22.78 6.90
CA ASP A 218 -9.11 23.35 6.24
C ASP A 218 -8.30 22.32 5.45
N THR A 219 -8.59 21.02 5.67
CA THR A 219 -7.86 19.91 5.05
C THR A 219 -8.77 18.73 4.72
N ALA A 220 -8.36 17.89 3.76
CA ALA A 220 -8.96 16.57 3.55
C ALA A 220 -7.91 15.58 3.05
N TYR A 221 -7.98 14.33 3.53
CA TYR A 221 -7.08 13.26 3.09
C TYR A 221 -7.68 12.50 1.90
N ALA A 222 -6.83 12.20 0.90
CA ALA A 222 -7.18 11.34 -0.22
C ALA A 222 -5.97 10.74 -0.93
N THR A 223 -6.23 9.75 -1.80
CA THR A 223 -5.35 9.51 -2.94
C THR A 223 -5.53 10.64 -3.96
N THR A 224 -4.42 11.12 -4.50
CA THR A 224 -4.37 12.34 -5.34
C THR A 224 -5.21 12.26 -6.62
N VAL A 225 -5.63 11.07 -7.06
CA VAL A 225 -6.48 10.82 -8.25
C VAL A 225 -7.96 10.64 -7.93
N SER A 226 -8.40 10.77 -6.68
CA SER A 226 -9.79 10.54 -6.28
C SER A 226 -10.75 11.59 -6.86
N GLY A 227 -11.98 11.18 -7.21
CA GLY A 227 -12.99 12.10 -7.79
C GLY A 227 -13.25 13.38 -6.99
N PRO A 228 -13.41 13.33 -5.64
CA PRO A 228 -13.58 14.55 -4.84
C PRO A 228 -12.43 15.55 -4.95
N THR A 229 -11.19 15.11 -5.19
CA THR A 229 -10.04 16.02 -5.36
C THR A 229 -10.17 16.85 -6.63
N ARG A 230 -10.71 16.26 -7.71
CA ARG A 230 -11.01 16.99 -8.95
C ARG A 230 -12.12 18.02 -8.77
N ARG A 231 -13.08 17.78 -7.89
CA ARG A 231 -14.12 18.77 -7.57
C ARG A 231 -13.54 19.97 -6.82
N LEU A 232 -12.61 19.72 -5.88
CA LEU A 232 -11.92 20.81 -5.18
C LEU A 232 -11.01 21.60 -6.15
N GLU A 233 -10.25 20.91 -7.01
CA GLU A 233 -9.42 21.52 -8.06
C GLU A 233 -10.22 22.45 -8.97
N ALA A 234 -11.45 22.04 -9.35
CA ALA A 234 -12.34 22.83 -10.19
C ALA A 234 -13.12 23.93 -9.43
N SER A 235 -13.04 23.99 -8.12
CA SER A 235 -13.68 25.02 -7.30
C SER A 235 -12.86 26.32 -7.31
N PRO A 236 -13.44 27.46 -6.89
CA PRO A 236 -12.69 28.71 -6.76
C PRO A 236 -11.49 28.64 -5.82
N GLN A 237 -11.51 27.72 -4.83
CA GLN A 237 -10.43 27.55 -3.85
C GLN A 237 -9.21 26.84 -4.45
N GLY A 238 -9.38 26.08 -5.55
CA GLY A 238 -8.32 25.23 -6.08
C GLY A 238 -7.88 24.12 -5.12
N ILE A 239 -6.83 23.42 -5.48
CA ILE A 239 -6.27 22.34 -4.64
C ILE A 239 -4.75 22.43 -4.59
N ARG A 240 -4.18 22.23 -3.41
CA ARG A 240 -2.77 22.00 -3.15
C ARG A 240 -2.59 20.76 -2.29
N TRP A 241 -1.47 20.06 -2.48
CA TRP A 241 -1.08 18.90 -1.68
C TRP A 241 0.07 19.25 -0.75
N LEU A 242 -0.01 18.83 0.51
CA LEU A 242 1.08 19.03 1.44
C LEU A 242 2.20 18.01 1.15
N THR A 243 3.42 18.53 1.00
CA THR A 243 4.61 17.75 0.64
C THR A 243 5.22 17.08 1.87
N MET A 244 5.68 15.83 1.70
CA MET A 244 6.58 15.13 2.64
C MET A 244 7.94 14.98 1.96
N PRO A 245 8.93 15.85 2.26
CA PRO A 245 10.22 15.84 1.57
C PRO A 245 10.97 14.53 1.80
N HIS A 246 11.42 13.86 0.74
CA HIS A 246 12.11 12.56 0.83
C HIS A 246 13.47 12.66 1.50
N GLU A 247 14.14 13.80 1.38
CA GLU A 247 15.42 14.08 2.01
C GLU A 247 15.31 14.35 3.52
N ASP A 248 14.11 14.69 4.03
CA ASP A 248 13.89 14.91 5.46
C ASP A 248 13.71 13.59 6.21
N LYS A 249 14.83 13.00 6.62
CA LYS A 249 14.84 11.73 7.37
C LYS A 249 14.04 11.82 8.67
N ALA A 250 14.08 12.96 9.37
CA ALA A 250 13.36 13.12 10.62
C ALA A 250 11.83 13.18 10.41
N CYS A 251 11.36 13.74 9.29
CA CYS A 251 9.96 13.65 8.85
C CYS A 251 9.55 12.17 8.68
N TRP A 252 10.31 11.40 7.91
CA TRP A 252 9.99 10.00 7.64
C TRP A 252 10.11 9.09 8.86
N GLU A 253 11.07 9.32 9.75
CA GLU A 253 11.17 8.61 11.04
C GLU A 253 9.90 8.81 11.89
N ARG A 254 9.42 10.07 11.99
CA ARG A 254 8.17 10.37 12.71
C ARG A 254 6.95 9.79 12.03
N ALA A 255 6.85 9.88 10.71
CA ALA A 255 5.75 9.31 9.93
C ALA A 255 5.71 7.78 10.06
N HIS A 256 6.85 7.10 9.96
CA HIS A 256 6.95 5.64 10.09
C HIS A 256 6.69 5.14 11.52
N ALA A 257 6.91 5.98 12.54
CA ALA A 257 6.51 5.63 13.91
C ALA A 257 4.99 5.50 14.05
N VAL A 258 4.20 6.14 13.18
CA VAL A 258 2.74 6.09 13.13
C VAL A 258 2.26 5.11 12.07
N ALA A 259 2.82 5.18 10.85
CA ALA A 259 2.39 4.43 9.67
C ALA A 259 3.58 3.77 8.96
N PRO A 260 4.10 2.63 9.48
CA PRO A 260 5.29 1.97 8.94
C PRO A 260 5.11 1.41 7.52
N TYR A 261 3.88 1.37 7.03
CA TYR A 261 3.51 0.93 5.67
C TYR A 261 3.55 2.06 4.62
N LEU A 262 3.77 3.30 5.04
CA LEU A 262 3.84 4.45 4.11
C LEU A 262 5.22 4.48 3.46
N GLU A 263 5.27 4.55 2.15
CA GLU A 263 6.52 4.57 1.37
C GLU A 263 6.72 5.93 0.70
N PRO A 264 7.94 6.50 0.68
CA PRO A 264 8.26 7.67 -0.15
C PRO A 264 7.90 7.42 -1.61
N HIS A 265 7.21 8.38 -2.26
CA HIS A 265 6.81 8.23 -3.64
C HIS A 265 6.60 9.60 -4.31
N ILE A 266 7.03 9.70 -5.57
CA ILE A 266 6.76 10.86 -6.44
C ILE A 266 5.52 10.55 -7.28
N ALA A 267 4.41 11.25 -7.00
CA ALA A 267 3.23 11.14 -7.82
C ALA A 267 3.35 11.98 -9.10
N THR A 268 2.99 11.38 -10.22
CA THR A 268 2.93 12.02 -11.54
C THR A 268 1.51 12.14 -12.07
N ARG A 269 0.52 11.65 -11.30
CA ARG A 269 -0.91 11.73 -11.62
C ARG A 269 -1.72 12.15 -10.40
N GLY A 270 -2.62 13.13 -10.60
CA GLY A 270 -3.51 13.64 -9.54
C GLY A 270 -4.16 14.94 -9.90
N ALA A 271 -5.04 15.44 -9.04
CA ALA A 271 -5.53 16.80 -9.11
C ALA A 271 -4.34 17.76 -8.92
N ALA A 272 -4.17 18.72 -9.80
CA ALA A 272 -3.02 19.64 -9.89
C ALA A 272 -1.63 18.94 -9.94
N ILE A 273 -1.57 17.65 -10.33
CA ILE A 273 -0.34 16.88 -10.45
C ILE A 273 -0.23 16.32 -11.87
N THR A 274 0.95 16.53 -12.50
CA THR A 274 1.31 16.04 -13.82
C THR A 274 2.76 15.55 -13.82
N GLU A 275 3.22 14.97 -14.93
CA GLU A 275 4.65 14.60 -15.09
C GLU A 275 5.60 15.81 -15.02
N SER A 276 5.13 17.00 -15.49
CA SER A 276 5.90 18.25 -15.42
C SER A 276 5.76 18.99 -14.09
N ALA A 277 4.77 18.65 -13.27
CA ALA A 277 4.52 19.20 -11.94
C ALA A 277 4.20 18.04 -10.98
N PRO A 278 5.19 17.19 -10.64
CA PRO A 278 4.98 16.04 -9.77
C PRO A 278 4.81 16.46 -8.32
N HIS A 279 4.23 15.57 -7.50
CA HIS A 279 4.07 15.78 -6.07
C HIS A 279 4.95 14.78 -5.28
N GLU A 280 5.81 15.31 -4.45
CA GLU A 280 6.64 14.57 -3.51
C GLU A 280 5.87 14.28 -2.22
N GLY A 281 5.71 13.00 -1.89
CA GLY A 281 4.91 12.58 -0.74
C GLY A 281 5.03 11.10 -0.45
N GLY A 282 3.96 10.48 0.03
CA GLY A 282 3.93 9.07 0.39
C GLY A 282 2.82 8.29 -0.33
N THR A 283 3.02 6.97 -0.43
CA THR A 283 2.05 6.03 -0.98
C THR A 283 2.03 4.71 -0.22
N TYR A 284 1.03 3.90 -0.48
CA TYR A 284 0.93 2.47 -0.15
C TYR A 284 0.00 1.79 -1.16
N PRO A 285 0.00 0.46 -1.29
CA PRO A 285 -0.89 -0.24 -2.23
C PRO A 285 -2.36 0.12 -2.02
N TYR A 286 -3.02 0.61 -3.07
CA TYR A 286 -4.40 1.08 -3.02
C TYR A 286 -5.08 1.09 -4.40
N PRO A 287 -6.20 0.32 -4.58
CA PRO A 287 -6.77 -0.65 -3.65
C PRO A 287 -5.95 -1.94 -3.50
N VAL A 288 -6.23 -2.66 -2.42
CA VAL A 288 -5.80 -4.05 -2.21
C VAL A 288 -7.04 -4.92 -2.27
N LEU A 289 -7.09 -5.84 -3.22
CA LEU A 289 -8.15 -6.84 -3.28
C LEU A 289 -7.84 -7.95 -2.28
N THR A 290 -8.75 -8.17 -1.35
CA THR A 290 -8.58 -9.11 -0.24
C THR A 290 -9.72 -10.10 -0.17
N THR A 291 -9.41 -11.26 0.41
CA THR A 291 -10.36 -12.31 0.79
C THR A 291 -9.99 -12.87 2.17
N LEU A 292 -10.71 -13.89 2.65
CA LEU A 292 -10.36 -14.62 3.86
C LEU A 292 -9.48 -15.84 3.52
N LYS A 293 -8.71 -16.33 4.50
CA LYS A 293 -7.80 -17.48 4.33
C LYS A 293 -8.48 -18.75 3.82
N ASP A 294 -9.77 -18.92 4.19
CA ASP A 294 -10.54 -20.12 3.90
C ASP A 294 -11.34 -20.01 2.58
N GLN A 295 -11.11 -18.95 1.79
CA GLN A 295 -11.71 -18.84 0.46
C GLN A 295 -11.18 -19.94 -0.44
N ASP A 296 -12.01 -20.43 -1.35
CA ASP A 296 -11.63 -21.47 -2.31
C ASP A 296 -10.41 -21.05 -3.15
N SER A 297 -9.35 -21.85 -3.15
CA SER A 297 -8.09 -21.53 -3.82
C SER A 297 -8.22 -21.52 -5.35
N ALA A 298 -9.06 -22.36 -5.92
CA ALA A 298 -9.28 -22.37 -7.36
C ALA A 298 -10.00 -21.09 -7.80
N LEU A 299 -10.97 -20.61 -7.03
CA LEU A 299 -11.63 -19.32 -7.27
C LEU A 299 -10.64 -18.16 -7.17
N VAL A 300 -9.78 -18.14 -6.14
CA VAL A 300 -8.80 -17.06 -5.98
C VAL A 300 -7.77 -17.09 -7.09
N TYR A 301 -7.29 -18.26 -7.50
CA TYR A 301 -6.43 -18.41 -8.67
C TYR A 301 -7.10 -17.84 -9.94
N ALA A 302 -8.34 -18.25 -10.21
CA ALA A 302 -9.09 -17.82 -11.39
C ALA A 302 -9.32 -16.30 -11.42
N ILE A 303 -9.64 -15.68 -10.28
CA ILE A 303 -9.82 -14.22 -10.16
C ILE A 303 -8.48 -13.49 -10.38
N THR A 304 -7.38 -13.96 -9.77
CA THR A 304 -6.05 -13.39 -9.97
C THR A 304 -5.64 -13.44 -11.43
N ALA A 305 -5.84 -14.60 -12.07
CA ALA A 305 -5.56 -14.80 -13.48
C ALA A 305 -6.42 -13.87 -14.36
N ALA A 306 -7.72 -13.80 -14.10
CA ALA A 306 -8.65 -12.97 -14.88
C ALA A 306 -8.30 -11.48 -14.80
N ILE A 307 -7.97 -10.98 -13.59
CA ILE A 307 -7.57 -9.57 -13.39
C ILE A 307 -6.25 -9.29 -14.13
N HIS A 308 -5.24 -10.14 -14.00
CA HIS A 308 -3.96 -9.95 -14.67
C HIS A 308 -4.11 -10.04 -16.19
N GLN A 309 -4.71 -11.10 -16.72
CA GLN A 309 -4.82 -11.32 -18.17
C GLN A 309 -5.80 -10.35 -18.86
N GLY A 310 -6.74 -9.78 -18.09
CA GLY A 310 -7.68 -8.75 -18.57
C GLY A 310 -7.21 -7.33 -18.37
N TYR A 311 -5.95 -7.10 -17.93
CA TYR A 311 -5.44 -5.80 -17.54
C TYR A 311 -5.66 -4.71 -18.60
N ASP A 312 -5.41 -5.00 -19.87
CA ASP A 312 -5.55 -4.05 -20.96
C ASP A 312 -6.99 -3.55 -21.17
N ASP A 313 -8.00 -4.32 -20.75
CA ASP A 313 -9.41 -3.96 -20.91
C ASP A 313 -9.90 -2.96 -19.83
N TYR A 314 -9.15 -2.79 -18.72
CA TYR A 314 -9.58 -1.91 -17.63
C TYR A 314 -8.51 -0.92 -17.13
N LYS A 315 -7.27 -0.99 -17.62
CA LYS A 315 -6.18 -0.10 -17.16
C LYS A 315 -6.50 1.40 -17.34
N GLU A 316 -7.37 1.73 -18.29
CA GLU A 316 -7.80 3.12 -18.57
C GLU A 316 -9.16 3.48 -17.90
N ALA A 317 -9.78 2.56 -17.14
CA ALA A 317 -11.07 2.80 -16.51
C ALA A 317 -11.03 3.88 -15.41
N ASP A 318 -9.88 4.05 -14.78
CA ASP A 318 -9.60 5.08 -13.78
C ASP A 318 -8.09 5.37 -13.76
N PRO A 319 -7.64 6.60 -13.47
CA PRO A 319 -6.21 6.92 -13.42
C PRO A 319 -5.38 6.04 -12.49
N GLY A 320 -5.99 5.46 -11.44
CA GLY A 320 -5.35 4.50 -10.53
C GLY A 320 -5.26 3.08 -11.09
N SER A 321 -6.00 2.75 -12.16
CA SER A 321 -6.08 1.37 -12.69
C SER A 321 -4.75 0.86 -13.26
N VAL A 322 -3.84 1.74 -13.65
CA VAL A 322 -2.48 1.37 -14.09
C VAL A 322 -1.69 0.62 -13.01
N GLY A 323 -2.07 0.79 -11.76
CA GLY A 323 -1.43 0.14 -10.63
C GLY A 323 -1.66 -1.37 -10.52
N TRP A 324 -2.63 -1.95 -11.23
CA TRP A 324 -2.92 -3.38 -11.22
C TRP A 324 -1.97 -4.22 -12.10
N ALA A 325 -1.06 -3.59 -12.83
CA ALA A 325 -0.07 -4.28 -13.63
C ALA A 325 0.75 -5.27 -12.79
N LEU A 326 1.19 -6.37 -13.39
CA LEU A 326 1.90 -7.45 -12.71
C LEU A 326 3.24 -6.97 -12.13
N ASP A 327 3.97 -6.15 -12.84
CA ASP A 327 5.26 -5.57 -12.44
C ASP A 327 5.16 -4.56 -11.29
N ARG A 328 3.93 -4.14 -10.95
CA ARG A 328 3.64 -3.22 -9.85
C ARG A 328 3.19 -3.91 -8.56
N GLN A 329 3.07 -5.23 -8.56
CA GLN A 329 2.69 -5.96 -7.35
C GLN A 329 3.78 -5.87 -6.27
N ARG A 330 3.38 -5.77 -4.99
CA ARG A 330 4.28 -5.73 -3.83
C ARG A 330 4.15 -7.03 -3.05
N PHE A 331 4.92 -8.05 -3.45
CA PHE A 331 4.86 -9.39 -2.84
C PHE A 331 5.42 -9.45 -1.41
N GLN A 332 6.10 -8.41 -0.96
CA GLN A 332 6.62 -8.26 0.40
C GLN A 332 5.83 -7.24 1.23
N TRP A 333 4.54 -7.12 0.97
CA TRP A 333 3.69 -6.23 1.75
C TRP A 333 3.35 -6.82 3.12
N VAL A 334 2.62 -6.06 3.98
CA VAL A 334 2.36 -6.37 5.40
C VAL A 334 1.23 -7.37 5.66
N VAL A 335 0.57 -7.88 4.62
CA VAL A 335 -0.51 -8.87 4.71
C VAL A 335 -0.18 -10.05 3.79
N PRO A 336 -0.32 -11.31 4.26
CA PRO A 336 0.00 -12.47 3.44
C PRO A 336 -0.96 -12.63 2.25
N PHE A 337 -0.41 -13.14 1.16
CA PHE A 337 -1.18 -13.49 -0.03
C PHE A 337 -1.97 -14.78 0.18
N HIS A 338 -3.07 -14.93 -0.59
CA HIS A 338 -3.84 -16.16 -0.61
C HIS A 338 -3.09 -17.25 -1.40
N PRO A 339 -3.13 -18.54 -0.95
CA PRO A 339 -2.46 -19.64 -1.68
C PRO A 339 -2.80 -19.71 -3.16
N GLY A 340 -4.07 -19.54 -3.56
CA GLY A 340 -4.47 -19.52 -4.96
C GLY A 340 -3.88 -18.36 -5.77
N ALA A 341 -3.68 -17.18 -5.16
CA ALA A 341 -3.00 -16.07 -5.82
C ALA A 341 -1.49 -16.35 -5.97
N ILE A 342 -0.85 -16.92 -4.94
CA ILE A 342 0.56 -17.33 -4.99
C ILE A 342 0.80 -18.34 -6.08
N GLU A 343 -0.08 -19.35 -6.21
CA GLU A 343 -0.01 -20.37 -7.24
C GLU A 343 -0.03 -19.74 -8.64
N TYR A 344 -0.93 -18.79 -8.88
CA TYR A 344 -0.96 -18.06 -10.14
C TYR A 344 0.31 -17.23 -10.38
N PHE A 345 0.78 -16.48 -9.39
CA PHE A 345 2.00 -15.68 -9.53
C PHE A 345 3.25 -16.53 -9.76
N LYS A 346 3.31 -17.73 -9.19
CA LYS A 346 4.35 -18.74 -9.49
C LYS A 346 4.24 -19.24 -10.94
N ALA A 347 3.04 -19.51 -11.41
CA ALA A 347 2.80 -19.99 -12.76
C ALA A 347 3.21 -18.98 -13.86
N VAL A 348 3.13 -17.67 -13.57
CA VAL A 348 3.60 -16.58 -14.46
C VAL A 348 5.02 -16.11 -14.15
N GLY A 349 5.76 -16.78 -13.25
CA GLY A 349 7.15 -16.45 -12.92
C GLY A 349 7.35 -15.16 -12.11
N ALA A 350 6.27 -14.59 -11.54
CA ALA A 350 6.35 -13.33 -10.80
C ALA A 350 6.69 -13.51 -9.30
N TRP A 351 6.48 -14.70 -8.73
CA TRP A 351 6.68 -14.97 -7.31
C TRP A 351 8.09 -15.49 -7.03
N SER A 352 8.84 -14.81 -6.16
CA SER A 352 10.23 -15.13 -5.85
C SER A 352 10.40 -15.93 -4.55
N ALA A 353 11.57 -16.52 -4.34
CA ALA A 353 11.94 -17.17 -3.06
C ALA A 353 11.92 -16.18 -1.88
N LEU A 354 12.23 -14.91 -2.12
CA LEU A 354 12.15 -13.86 -1.10
C LEU A 354 10.70 -13.59 -0.70
N ALA A 355 9.76 -13.62 -1.67
CA ALA A 355 8.34 -13.52 -1.39
C ALA A 355 7.83 -14.74 -0.59
N ASP A 356 8.31 -15.96 -0.89
CA ASP A 356 7.97 -17.16 -0.09
C ASP A 356 8.42 -17.00 1.37
N ALA A 357 9.66 -16.57 1.63
CA ALA A 357 10.18 -16.38 2.98
C ALA A 357 9.37 -15.32 3.76
N HIS A 358 9.04 -14.20 3.09
CA HIS A 358 8.21 -13.14 3.67
C HIS A 358 6.79 -13.63 3.97
N GLN A 359 6.19 -14.38 3.06
CA GLN A 359 4.88 -15.01 3.22
C GLN A 359 4.80 -15.89 4.46
N VAL A 360 5.82 -16.74 4.70
CA VAL A 360 5.88 -17.61 5.88
C VAL A 360 5.85 -16.79 7.16
N ALA A 361 6.69 -15.74 7.27
CA ALA A 361 6.71 -14.87 8.44
C ALA A 361 5.37 -14.16 8.71
N LEU A 362 4.68 -13.73 7.65
CA LEU A 362 3.36 -13.10 7.79
C LEU A 362 2.27 -14.08 8.22
N VAL A 363 2.31 -15.32 7.74
CA VAL A 363 1.37 -16.37 8.17
C VAL A 363 1.61 -16.72 9.63
N GLU A 364 2.87 -16.91 10.05
CA GLU A 364 3.23 -17.15 11.45
C GLU A 364 2.71 -16.02 12.37
N ARG A 365 2.85 -14.75 11.93
CA ARG A 365 2.29 -13.61 12.65
C ARG A 365 0.78 -13.70 12.79
N GLN A 366 0.05 -14.04 11.72
CA GLN A 366 -1.42 -14.19 11.77
C GLN A 366 -1.85 -15.32 12.73
N GLU A 367 -1.12 -16.42 12.76
CA GLU A 367 -1.39 -17.53 13.68
C GLU A 367 -1.16 -17.11 15.13
N ALA A 368 -0.08 -16.35 15.39
CA ALA A 368 0.17 -15.77 16.70
C ALA A 368 -0.94 -14.83 17.16
N LEU A 369 -1.42 -13.95 16.26
CA LEU A 369 -2.53 -13.03 16.53
C LEU A 369 -3.85 -13.78 16.80
N ALA A 370 -4.14 -14.82 16.03
CA ALA A 370 -5.33 -15.65 16.23
C ALA A 370 -5.30 -16.37 17.59
N GLU A 371 -4.14 -16.89 17.99
CA GLU A 371 -3.96 -17.54 19.27
C GLU A 371 -4.02 -16.53 20.44
N ALA A 372 -3.38 -15.37 20.31
CA ALA A 372 -3.52 -14.29 21.29
C ALA A 372 -4.99 -13.92 21.52
N TRP A 373 -5.77 -13.80 20.43
CA TRP A 373 -7.19 -13.49 20.51
C TRP A 373 -7.98 -14.61 21.18
N ARG A 374 -7.70 -15.87 20.84
CA ARG A 374 -8.35 -17.03 21.44
C ARG A 374 -8.15 -17.07 22.97
N LEU A 375 -6.92 -16.79 23.42
CA LEU A 375 -6.60 -16.73 24.85
C LEU A 375 -7.26 -15.53 25.53
N PHE A 376 -7.25 -14.38 24.89
CA PHE A 376 -7.90 -13.17 25.39
C PHE A 376 -9.42 -13.34 25.55
N ALA A 377 -10.08 -14.00 24.58
CA ALA A 377 -11.52 -14.27 24.62
C ALA A 377 -11.95 -15.26 25.72
N GLN A 378 -11.00 -15.99 26.32
CA GLN A 378 -11.28 -16.89 27.46
C GLN A 378 -11.25 -16.19 28.83
N ARG A 379 -10.93 -14.92 28.87
CA ARG A 379 -10.93 -14.15 30.12
C ARG A 379 -12.33 -14.08 30.72
N ARG A 380 -12.42 -14.16 32.05
CA ARG A 380 -13.70 -14.08 32.77
C ARG A 380 -14.42 -12.74 32.59
N ASP A 381 -13.65 -11.67 32.46
CA ASP A 381 -14.14 -10.29 32.30
C ASP A 381 -14.35 -9.88 30.83
N PHE A 382 -14.19 -10.80 29.86
CA PHE A 382 -14.27 -10.48 28.44
C PHE A 382 -15.57 -9.76 28.05
N ASP A 383 -16.71 -10.27 28.52
CA ASP A 383 -18.01 -9.70 28.19
C ASP A 383 -18.43 -8.50 29.06
N GLU A 384 -17.74 -8.29 30.21
CA GLU A 384 -18.04 -7.24 31.16
C GLU A 384 -17.35 -5.90 30.84
N MET A 385 -16.21 -5.94 30.12
CA MET A 385 -15.46 -4.74 29.76
C MET A 385 -16.29 -3.80 28.88
N ASP A 386 -16.29 -2.51 29.18
CA ASP A 386 -16.75 -1.48 28.27
C ASP A 386 -15.78 -1.34 27.07
N LYS A 387 -16.14 -0.50 26.09
CA LYS A 387 -15.34 -0.40 24.89
C LYS A 387 -13.91 0.09 25.13
N PRO A 388 -13.64 1.18 25.86
CA PRO A 388 -12.28 1.64 26.16
C PRO A 388 -11.45 0.60 26.93
N ALA A 389 -12.00 0.04 28.00
CA ALA A 389 -11.29 -0.97 28.80
C ALA A 389 -10.98 -2.23 27.99
N PHE A 390 -11.88 -2.63 27.08
CA PHE A 390 -11.66 -3.75 26.19
C PHE A 390 -10.51 -3.48 25.20
N GLU A 391 -10.50 -2.31 24.56
CA GLU A 391 -9.49 -1.90 23.61
C GLU A 391 -8.10 -1.89 24.28
N ASP A 392 -7.97 -1.24 25.45
CA ASP A 392 -6.73 -1.20 26.23
C ASP A 392 -6.25 -2.60 26.67
N ALA A 393 -7.16 -3.42 27.18
CA ALA A 393 -6.84 -4.78 27.64
C ALA A 393 -6.39 -5.68 26.48
N TRP A 394 -7.07 -5.58 25.33
CA TRP A 394 -6.69 -6.33 24.13
C TRP A 394 -5.31 -5.88 23.61
N MET A 395 -5.08 -4.57 23.48
CA MET A 395 -3.82 -4.05 22.96
C MET A 395 -2.62 -4.44 23.84
N ARG A 396 -2.78 -4.41 25.17
CA ARG A 396 -1.73 -4.92 26.08
C ARG A 396 -1.49 -6.42 25.90
N HIS A 397 -2.56 -7.23 25.98
CA HIS A 397 -2.46 -8.69 25.81
C HIS A 397 -1.83 -9.08 24.47
N ARG A 398 -2.23 -8.41 23.40
CA ARG A 398 -1.68 -8.59 22.05
C ARG A 398 -0.18 -8.30 22.03
N SER A 399 0.25 -7.17 22.57
CA SER A 399 1.66 -6.77 22.60
C SER A 399 2.51 -7.75 23.40
N GLU A 400 2.09 -8.08 24.62
CA GLU A 400 2.77 -9.04 25.49
C GLU A 400 2.89 -10.42 24.82
N TYR A 401 1.83 -10.89 24.16
CA TYR A 401 1.84 -12.18 23.49
C TYR A 401 2.80 -12.20 22.29
N LEU A 402 2.78 -11.16 21.45
CA LEU A 402 3.66 -11.05 20.29
C LEU A 402 5.13 -10.94 20.72
N GLU A 403 5.44 -10.10 21.72
CA GLU A 403 6.80 -9.97 22.28
C GLU A 403 7.30 -11.30 22.86
N GLY A 404 6.45 -12.02 23.56
CA GLY A 404 6.76 -13.36 24.10
C GLY A 404 7.06 -14.40 23.02
N ARG A 405 6.64 -14.16 21.78
CA ARG A 405 6.93 -14.97 20.59
C ARG A 405 8.10 -14.40 19.75
N GLY A 406 8.76 -13.35 20.21
CA GLY A 406 9.81 -12.67 19.46
C GLY A 406 9.30 -11.88 18.25
N LEU A 407 7.98 -11.60 18.19
CA LEU A 407 7.34 -10.81 17.14
C LEU A 407 7.19 -9.37 17.58
N ASN A 408 7.46 -8.43 16.66
CA ASN A 408 7.32 -7.00 16.99
C ASN A 408 5.83 -6.64 17.13
N PRO A 409 5.41 -6.04 18.26
CA PRO A 409 4.06 -5.52 18.43
C PRO A 409 3.87 -4.18 17.72
N VAL A 410 4.08 -4.12 16.42
CA VAL A 410 4.35 -2.93 15.58
C VAL A 410 3.33 -1.80 15.68
N TRP A 411 2.09 -2.05 16.09
CA TRP A 411 1.18 -0.94 16.29
C TRP A 411 1.37 -0.32 17.65
N ARG A 412 2.07 0.80 17.61
CA ARG A 412 2.05 1.72 18.75
C ARG A 412 0.74 2.50 18.71
N GLN A 413 0.14 2.61 19.87
CA GLN A 413 -0.90 3.61 20.11
C GLN A 413 -0.27 4.99 20.20
#